data_6ddfaca0b9e2e0f51e85d2745164490d
#
_entry.id   6ddfaca0b9e2e0f51e85d2745164490d
#
_cell.length_a   1.000
_cell.length_b   1.000
_cell.length_c   1.000
_cell.angle_alpha   90.00
_cell.angle_beta   90.00
_cell.angle_gamma   90.00
#
_symmetry.space_group_name_H-M   'P 1'
#
loop_
_entity.id
_entity.type
_entity.pdbx_description
1 polymer ?
#
loop_
_entity_poly.entity_id
_entity_poly.type
_entity_poly.pdbx_seq_one_letter_code
_entity_poly.pdbx_strand_id
1 'polypeptide(L)'
;RYLSQRYTMPYKECKGLLTDIGTEELGHLEMIGAIVYQLTRGLTPDEIVASGFDKYYVDHTTALWPQAAGGVPFNANQFQSKGDVITDLHENMAAEQKARTTYDNILRLVKDHEVADPIRFLRQREIVHYQRFGEALRITQEHLDSRNFYAFNPEFDARVFCQAAPMSTSGNNCACSNS
;
A
#
# COMPACT_ATOMS: atom_id res chain seq x y z
N ARG A 1 -1.89 4.07 -1.38
CA ARG A 1 -0.92 3.67 -2.42
C ARG A 1 -1.54 2.82 -3.53
N TYR A 2 -2.39 1.86 -3.23
CA TYR A 2 -2.91 0.87 -4.19
C TYR A 2 -3.61 1.48 -5.40
N LEU A 3 -4.44 2.51 -5.18
CA LEU A 3 -5.15 3.18 -6.26
C LEU A 3 -4.19 3.90 -7.24
N SER A 4 -3.07 4.42 -6.76
CA SER A 4 -2.07 5.06 -7.63
C SER A 4 -1.27 4.04 -8.46
N GLN A 5 -1.03 2.84 -7.92
CA GLN A 5 -0.30 1.77 -8.61
C GLN A 5 -1.06 1.21 -9.83
N ARG A 6 -2.37 1.43 -9.93
CA ARG A 6 -3.16 1.02 -11.10
C ARG A 6 -2.66 1.60 -12.43
N TYR A 7 -2.04 2.78 -12.37
CA TYR A 7 -1.56 3.47 -13.57
C TYR A 7 -0.32 2.83 -14.18
N THR A 8 0.44 2.08 -13.38
CA THR A 8 1.66 1.38 -13.79
C THR A 8 1.48 -0.13 -13.89
N MET A 9 0.36 -0.68 -13.42
CA MET A 9 0.05 -2.10 -13.47
C MET A 9 -0.40 -2.52 -14.88
N PRO A 10 0.38 -3.35 -15.61
CA PRO A 10 0.04 -3.74 -16.97
C PRO A 10 -1.04 -4.84 -17.04
N TYR A 11 -1.17 -5.66 -15.99
CA TYR A 11 -2.05 -6.82 -15.98
C TYR A 11 -3.44 -6.46 -15.48
N LYS A 12 -4.46 -6.76 -16.30
CA LYS A 12 -5.85 -6.35 -16.07
C LYS A 12 -6.40 -6.90 -14.74
N GLU A 13 -6.10 -8.16 -14.44
CA GLU A 13 -6.52 -8.85 -13.22
C GLU A 13 -5.95 -8.17 -11.96
N CYS A 14 -4.65 -7.90 -11.99
CA CYS A 14 -3.96 -7.22 -10.89
C CYS A 14 -4.41 -5.76 -10.75
N LYS A 15 -4.73 -5.08 -11.88
CA LYS A 15 -5.31 -3.74 -11.85
C LYS A 15 -6.69 -3.73 -11.19
N GLY A 16 -7.53 -4.72 -11.48
CA GLY A 16 -8.83 -4.91 -10.83
C GLY A 16 -8.68 -5.11 -9.33
N LEU A 17 -7.75 -5.96 -8.93
CA LEU A 17 -7.43 -6.23 -7.53
C LEU A 17 -6.96 -4.96 -6.79
N LEU A 18 -6.07 -4.17 -7.38
CA LEU A 18 -5.62 -2.89 -6.82
C LEU A 18 -6.78 -1.90 -6.65
N THR A 19 -7.75 -1.90 -7.58
CA THR A 19 -8.95 -1.07 -7.47
C THR A 19 -9.80 -1.52 -6.29
N ASP A 20 -10.04 -2.80 -6.19
CA ASP A 20 -10.92 -3.41 -5.20
C ASP A 20 -10.38 -3.21 -3.78
N ILE A 21 -9.14 -3.62 -3.53
CA ILE A 21 -8.49 -3.41 -2.23
C ILE A 21 -8.34 -1.92 -1.92
N GLY A 22 -7.90 -1.12 -2.89
CA GLY A 22 -7.68 0.32 -2.67
C GLY A 22 -8.95 1.09 -2.32
N THR A 23 -10.11 0.70 -2.85
CA THR A 23 -11.40 1.29 -2.47
C THR A 23 -11.89 0.78 -1.12
N GLU A 24 -11.63 -0.49 -0.79
CA GLU A 24 -11.92 -1.03 0.54
C GLU A 24 -11.13 -0.29 1.63
N GLU A 25 -9.86 0.05 1.39
CA GLU A 25 -9.03 0.82 2.33
C GLU A 25 -9.58 2.23 2.62
N LEU A 26 -10.29 2.85 1.68
CA LEU A 26 -11.00 4.10 1.98
C LEU A 26 -12.13 3.87 3.00
N GLY A 27 -12.81 2.74 2.93
CA GLY A 27 -13.79 2.31 3.94
C GLY A 27 -13.14 2.03 5.30
N HIS A 28 -11.96 1.42 5.33
CA HIS A 28 -11.20 1.17 6.56
C HIS A 28 -10.78 2.49 7.24
N LEU A 29 -10.34 3.48 6.46
CA LEU A 29 -10.04 4.82 6.96
C LEU A 29 -11.30 5.44 7.61
N GLU A 30 -12.46 5.33 6.98
CA GLU A 30 -13.74 5.82 7.50
C GLU A 30 -14.13 5.10 8.80
N MET A 31 -13.94 3.79 8.89
CA MET A 31 -14.20 3.03 10.12
C MET A 31 -13.36 3.52 11.29
N ILE A 32 -12.06 3.74 11.09
CA ILE A 32 -11.17 4.29 12.12
C ILE A 32 -11.60 5.71 12.50
N GLY A 33 -11.91 6.55 11.52
CA GLY A 33 -12.42 7.90 11.76
C GLY A 33 -13.70 7.90 12.60
N ALA A 34 -14.64 7.00 12.31
CA ALA A 34 -15.88 6.84 13.07
C ALA A 34 -15.62 6.42 14.53
N ILE A 35 -14.68 5.49 14.77
CA ILE A 35 -14.29 5.09 16.13
C ILE A 35 -13.74 6.30 16.89
N VAL A 36 -12.79 7.04 16.32
CA VAL A 36 -12.20 8.21 16.97
C VAL A 36 -13.26 9.28 17.24
N TYR A 37 -14.15 9.54 16.28
CA TYR A 37 -15.25 10.48 16.47
C TYR A 37 -16.17 10.06 17.62
N GLN A 38 -16.57 8.79 17.68
CA GLN A 38 -17.46 8.30 18.74
C GLN A 38 -16.82 8.38 20.13
N LEU A 39 -15.52 8.10 20.22
CA LEU A 39 -14.78 8.20 21.49
C LEU A 39 -14.63 9.64 21.97
N THR A 40 -14.65 10.63 21.09
CA THR A 40 -14.30 12.02 21.41
C THR A 40 -15.47 12.99 21.31
N ARG A 41 -16.60 12.63 20.69
CA ARG A 41 -17.72 13.53 20.41
C ARG A 41 -18.36 14.21 21.64
N GLY A 42 -18.18 13.65 22.82
CA GLY A 42 -18.73 14.20 24.07
C GLY A 42 -17.71 14.96 24.92
N LEU A 43 -16.46 15.05 24.45
CA LEU A 43 -15.38 15.69 25.19
C LEU A 43 -15.36 17.19 24.93
N THR A 44 -15.01 17.97 25.96
CA THR A 44 -14.67 19.39 25.83
C THR A 44 -13.29 19.54 25.14
N PRO A 45 -12.96 20.72 24.58
CA PRO A 45 -11.64 20.96 24.00
C PRO A 45 -10.48 20.64 24.96
N ASP A 46 -10.62 21.00 26.24
CA ASP A 46 -9.60 20.72 27.25
C ASP A 46 -9.42 19.23 27.51
N GLU A 47 -10.51 18.46 27.52
CA GLU A 47 -10.46 16.99 27.64
C GLU A 47 -9.85 16.34 26.41
N ILE A 48 -10.12 16.85 25.21
CA ILE A 48 -9.49 16.38 23.97
C ILE A 48 -7.97 16.58 24.05
N VAL A 49 -7.51 17.76 24.45
CA VAL A 49 -6.08 18.06 24.63
C VAL A 49 -5.47 17.17 25.72
N ALA A 50 -6.13 17.05 26.86
CA ALA A 50 -5.65 16.25 27.99
C ALA A 50 -5.55 14.75 27.66
N SER A 51 -6.43 14.23 26.80
CA SER A 51 -6.41 12.84 26.33
C SER A 51 -5.39 12.58 25.19
N GLY A 52 -4.82 13.62 24.58
CA GLY A 52 -3.91 13.53 23.45
C GLY A 52 -4.61 13.30 22.09
N PHE A 53 -5.93 13.49 22.02
CA PHE A 53 -6.70 13.36 20.78
C PHE A 53 -6.72 14.65 19.93
N ASP A 54 -6.21 15.76 20.42
CA ASP A 54 -6.12 17.06 19.73
C ASP A 54 -5.49 16.94 18.33
N LYS A 55 -4.48 16.08 18.18
CA LYS A 55 -3.77 15.83 16.92
C LYS A 55 -4.63 15.22 15.82
N TYR A 56 -5.80 14.67 16.13
CA TYR A 56 -6.72 14.06 15.15
C TYR A 56 -7.79 15.03 14.65
N TYR A 57 -7.76 16.28 15.11
CA TYR A 57 -8.73 17.29 14.74
C TYR A 57 -8.09 18.40 13.91
N VAL A 58 -8.77 18.86 12.88
CA VAL A 58 -8.34 20.00 12.07
C VAL A 58 -8.26 21.24 12.94
N ASP A 59 -7.13 21.93 12.86
CA ASP A 59 -6.85 23.14 13.65
C ASP A 59 -7.12 22.98 15.14
N HIS A 60 -6.97 21.75 15.65
CA HIS A 60 -7.24 21.41 17.05
C HIS A 60 -8.68 21.77 17.50
N THR A 61 -9.64 21.65 16.57
CA THR A 61 -11.07 21.93 16.81
C THR A 61 -11.91 20.64 16.80
N THR A 62 -13.15 20.70 16.35
CA THR A 62 -14.08 19.57 16.34
C THR A 62 -14.09 18.73 15.08
N ALA A 63 -13.32 19.11 14.06
CA ALA A 63 -13.24 18.39 12.79
C ALA A 63 -12.10 17.37 12.81
N LEU A 64 -12.40 16.09 12.52
CA LEU A 64 -11.40 15.04 12.42
C LEU A 64 -10.46 15.27 11.23
N TRP A 65 -9.20 14.94 11.44
CA TRP A 65 -8.16 15.03 10.43
C TRP A 65 -7.36 13.73 10.35
N PRO A 66 -7.15 13.11 9.15
CA PRO A 66 -6.37 11.89 9.03
C PRO A 66 -4.88 12.15 9.25
N GLN A 67 -4.35 11.60 10.33
CA GLN A 67 -2.92 11.66 10.64
C GLN A 67 -2.49 10.47 11.51
N ALA A 68 -1.18 10.23 11.58
CA ALA A 68 -0.62 9.18 12.40
C ALA A 68 -0.73 9.52 13.90
N ALA A 69 -0.76 8.50 14.76
CA ALA A 69 -0.84 8.64 16.21
C ALA A 69 0.27 9.52 16.81
N GLY A 70 1.44 9.60 16.16
CA GLY A 70 2.53 10.51 16.55
C GLY A 70 2.31 11.98 16.19
N GLY A 71 1.17 12.34 15.60
CA GLY A 71 0.85 13.71 15.17
C GLY A 71 1.40 14.07 13.80
N VAL A 72 1.89 13.09 13.01
CA VAL A 72 2.35 13.33 11.66
C VAL A 72 1.14 13.36 10.72
N PRO A 73 0.88 14.47 10.01
CA PRO A 73 -0.23 14.58 9.07
C PRO A 73 -0.13 13.55 7.94
N PHE A 74 -1.25 13.23 7.32
CA PHE A 74 -1.27 12.43 6.10
C PHE A 74 -0.35 13.06 5.03
N ASN A 75 0.55 12.25 4.47
CA ASN A 75 1.52 12.70 3.49
C ASN A 75 1.65 11.67 2.36
N ALA A 76 1.41 12.11 1.13
CA ALA A 76 1.53 11.28 -0.07
C ALA A 76 2.95 10.73 -0.31
N ASN A 77 3.99 11.35 0.25
CA ASN A 77 5.36 10.84 0.17
C ASN A 77 5.53 9.44 0.83
N GLN A 78 4.60 9.05 1.68
CA GLN A 78 4.61 7.75 2.35
C GLN A 78 3.96 6.63 1.51
N PHE A 79 3.52 6.89 0.30
CA PHE A 79 2.84 5.90 -0.53
C PHE A 79 3.72 4.73 -0.95
N GLN A 80 5.03 4.90 -0.97
CA GLN A 80 5.98 3.82 -1.26
C GLN A 80 5.72 3.10 -2.60
N SER A 81 5.20 3.81 -3.60
CA SER A 81 5.00 3.29 -4.96
C SER A 81 6.17 3.64 -5.84
N LYS A 82 6.75 2.65 -6.52
CA LYS A 82 7.90 2.81 -7.42
C LYS A 82 7.54 2.69 -8.89
N GLY A 83 6.37 2.12 -9.22
CA GLY A 83 5.96 1.83 -10.58
C GLY A 83 6.52 0.53 -11.15
N ASP A 84 7.33 -0.18 -10.38
CA ASP A 84 7.77 -1.55 -10.65
C ASP A 84 6.79 -2.53 -10.01
N VAL A 85 6.23 -3.43 -10.82
CA VAL A 85 5.13 -4.30 -10.41
C VAL A 85 5.53 -5.24 -9.27
N ILE A 86 6.71 -5.83 -9.37
CA ILE A 86 7.23 -6.79 -8.37
C ILE A 86 7.52 -6.06 -7.06
N THR A 87 8.23 -4.95 -7.13
CA THR A 87 8.58 -4.12 -5.97
C THR A 87 7.32 -3.63 -5.26
N ASP A 88 6.37 -3.09 -6.01
CA ASP A 88 5.14 -2.54 -5.44
C ASP A 88 4.26 -3.62 -4.79
N LEU A 89 4.17 -4.83 -5.37
CA LEU A 89 3.43 -5.94 -4.78
C LEU A 89 4.08 -6.47 -3.50
N HIS A 90 5.41 -6.57 -3.43
CA HIS A 90 6.12 -6.94 -2.19
C HIS A 90 5.89 -5.90 -1.09
N GLU A 91 5.97 -4.60 -1.41
CA GLU A 91 5.71 -3.53 -0.44
C GLU A 91 4.24 -3.54 0.01
N ASN A 92 3.29 -3.84 -0.88
CA ASN A 92 1.89 -3.98 -0.52
C ASN A 92 1.68 -5.12 0.48
N MET A 93 2.25 -6.29 0.22
CA MET A 93 2.20 -7.42 1.15
C MET A 93 2.81 -7.07 2.52
N ALA A 94 3.94 -6.37 2.53
CA ALA A 94 4.56 -5.90 3.76
C ALA A 94 3.68 -4.88 4.50
N ALA A 95 2.99 -3.99 3.78
CA ALA A 95 2.08 -3.02 4.35
C ALA A 95 0.89 -3.69 5.06
N GLU A 96 0.27 -4.69 4.42
CA GLU A 96 -0.83 -5.47 5.02
C GLU A 96 -0.40 -6.19 6.31
N GLN A 97 0.80 -6.77 6.30
CA GLN A 97 1.33 -7.43 7.51
C GLN A 97 1.65 -6.44 8.64
N LYS A 98 2.13 -5.25 8.31
CA LYS A 98 2.35 -4.17 9.29
C LYS A 98 1.01 -3.71 9.89
N ALA A 99 0.00 -3.50 9.07
CA ALA A 99 -1.35 -3.13 9.52
C ALA A 99 -1.96 -4.21 10.41
N ARG A 100 -1.93 -5.48 9.98
CA ARG A 100 -2.39 -6.62 10.79
C ARG A 100 -1.70 -6.67 12.17
N THR A 101 -0.39 -6.49 12.21
CA THR A 101 0.36 -6.48 13.48
C THR A 101 -0.04 -5.29 14.36
N THR A 102 -0.29 -4.13 13.76
CA THR A 102 -0.79 -2.94 14.49
C THR A 102 -2.15 -3.24 15.12
N TYR A 103 -3.08 -3.86 14.39
CA TYR A 103 -4.37 -4.26 14.95
C TYR A 103 -4.23 -5.31 16.05
N ASP A 104 -3.32 -6.29 15.92
CA ASP A 104 -3.01 -7.23 17.01
C ASP A 104 -2.55 -6.52 18.28
N ASN A 105 -1.70 -5.50 18.13
CA ASN A 105 -1.21 -4.72 19.28
C ASN A 105 -2.33 -3.89 19.93
N ILE A 106 -3.19 -3.27 19.14
CA ILE A 106 -4.36 -2.56 19.64
C ILE A 106 -5.29 -3.51 20.43
N LEU A 107 -5.59 -4.69 19.86
CA LEU A 107 -6.48 -5.67 20.49
C LEU A 107 -5.95 -6.22 21.82
N ARG A 108 -4.63 -6.18 22.06
CA ARG A 108 -4.05 -6.54 23.38
C ARG A 108 -4.34 -5.50 24.46
N LEU A 109 -4.58 -4.26 24.07
CA LEU A 109 -4.77 -3.12 24.97
C LEU A 109 -6.23 -2.77 25.17
N VAL A 110 -7.05 -2.91 24.14
CA VAL A 110 -8.47 -2.50 24.13
C VAL A 110 -9.32 -3.50 24.89
N LYS A 111 -10.13 -2.98 25.84
CA LYS A 111 -11.11 -3.76 26.61
C LYS A 111 -12.55 -3.51 26.17
N ASP A 112 -12.80 -2.36 25.54
CA ASP A 112 -14.10 -1.97 25.04
C ASP A 112 -14.47 -2.77 23.80
N HIS A 113 -15.60 -3.48 23.84
CA HIS A 113 -16.10 -4.29 22.74
C HIS A 113 -16.49 -3.44 21.52
N GLU A 114 -17.03 -2.25 21.73
CA GLU A 114 -17.43 -1.36 20.64
C GLU A 114 -16.23 -0.89 19.81
N VAL A 115 -15.03 -0.85 20.41
CA VAL A 115 -13.78 -0.59 19.71
C VAL A 115 -13.15 -1.89 19.20
N ALA A 116 -13.12 -2.94 20.01
CA ALA A 116 -12.43 -4.18 19.70
C ALA A 116 -13.04 -4.91 18.50
N ASP A 117 -14.36 -4.92 18.34
CA ASP A 117 -15.03 -5.69 17.29
C ASP A 117 -14.76 -5.13 15.89
N PRO A 118 -14.88 -3.81 15.63
CA PRO A 118 -14.43 -3.25 14.36
C PRO A 118 -12.94 -3.49 14.07
N ILE A 119 -12.07 -3.39 15.09
CA ILE A 119 -10.64 -3.67 14.91
C ILE A 119 -10.38 -5.13 14.56
N ARG A 120 -11.13 -6.09 15.12
CA ARG A 120 -11.05 -7.51 14.72
C ARG A 120 -11.46 -7.72 13.27
N PHE A 121 -12.50 -7.03 12.82
CA PHE A 121 -12.92 -7.05 11.43
C PHE A 121 -11.81 -6.53 10.52
N LEU A 122 -11.27 -5.34 10.77
CA LEU A 122 -10.17 -4.75 10.00
C LEU A 122 -8.97 -5.71 9.95
N ARG A 123 -8.56 -6.26 11.08
CA ARG A 123 -7.49 -7.25 11.16
C ARG A 123 -7.69 -8.45 10.22
N GLN A 124 -8.91 -8.94 10.13
CA GLN A 124 -9.25 -10.05 9.23
C GLN A 124 -9.13 -9.63 7.76
N ARG A 125 -9.49 -8.39 7.43
CA ARG A 125 -9.37 -7.87 6.07
C ARG A 125 -7.91 -7.77 5.64
N GLU A 126 -7.00 -7.33 6.50
CA GLU A 126 -5.55 -7.29 6.21
C GLU A 126 -4.98 -8.67 5.84
N ILE A 127 -5.48 -9.75 6.47
CA ILE A 127 -5.08 -11.12 6.12
C ILE A 127 -5.54 -11.46 4.70
N VAL A 128 -6.78 -11.11 4.34
CA VAL A 128 -7.34 -11.34 3.00
C VAL A 128 -6.59 -10.51 1.95
N HIS A 129 -6.32 -9.24 2.24
CA HIS A 129 -5.56 -8.37 1.33
C HIS A 129 -4.15 -8.92 1.08
N TYR A 130 -3.45 -9.33 2.13
CA TYR A 130 -2.15 -9.98 2.01
C TYR A 130 -2.18 -11.20 1.07
N GLN A 131 -3.16 -12.09 1.25
CA GLN A 131 -3.33 -13.27 0.40
C GLN A 131 -3.61 -12.90 -1.04
N ARG A 132 -4.47 -11.90 -1.27
CA ARG A 132 -4.80 -11.41 -2.62
C ARG A 132 -3.60 -10.74 -3.30
N PHE A 133 -2.78 -9.97 -2.59
CA PHE A 133 -1.54 -9.44 -3.15
C PHE A 133 -0.50 -10.53 -3.43
N GLY A 134 -0.46 -11.59 -2.62
CA GLY A 134 0.37 -12.76 -2.90
C GLY A 134 -0.05 -13.47 -4.20
N GLU A 135 -1.35 -13.59 -4.45
CA GLU A 135 -1.88 -14.13 -5.71
C GLU A 135 -1.55 -13.22 -6.90
N ALA A 136 -1.67 -11.89 -6.75
CA ALA A 136 -1.28 -10.94 -7.78
C ALA A 136 0.23 -11.03 -8.09
N LEU A 137 1.06 -11.23 -7.07
CA LEU A 137 2.50 -11.45 -7.25
C LEU A 137 2.78 -12.72 -8.05
N ARG A 138 2.09 -13.82 -7.75
CA ARG A 138 2.19 -15.08 -8.50
C ARG A 138 1.81 -14.88 -9.97
N ILE A 139 0.66 -14.25 -10.24
CA ILE A 139 0.20 -13.95 -11.61
C ILE A 139 1.24 -13.08 -12.35
N THR A 140 1.78 -12.06 -11.69
CA THR A 140 2.79 -11.19 -12.27
C THR A 140 4.06 -11.96 -12.63
N GLN A 141 4.52 -12.84 -11.76
CA GLN A 141 5.70 -13.68 -12.01
C GLN A 141 5.51 -14.63 -13.19
N GLU A 142 4.33 -15.22 -13.32
CA GLU A 142 3.97 -16.05 -14.48
C GLU A 142 3.99 -15.28 -15.79
N HIS A 143 3.46 -14.04 -15.79
CA HIS A 143 3.50 -13.18 -16.97
C HIS A 143 4.93 -12.76 -17.36
N LEU A 144 5.80 -12.55 -16.38
CA LEU A 144 7.18 -12.16 -16.65
C LEU A 144 8.06 -13.33 -17.11
N ASP A 145 7.58 -14.58 -16.95
CA ASP A 145 8.36 -15.81 -17.22
C ASP A 145 9.79 -15.74 -16.63
N SER A 146 9.90 -15.18 -15.42
CA SER A 146 11.16 -14.85 -14.79
C SER A 146 11.51 -15.85 -13.70
N ARG A 147 12.65 -16.52 -13.84
CA ARG A 147 13.23 -17.39 -12.81
C ARG A 147 13.92 -16.61 -11.69
N ASN A 148 14.32 -15.36 -11.98
CA ASN A 148 15.04 -14.51 -11.03
C ASN A 148 14.54 -13.06 -11.10
N PHE A 149 13.30 -12.85 -10.65
CA PHE A 149 12.63 -11.57 -10.73
C PHE A 149 13.18 -10.49 -9.79
N TYR A 150 14.07 -10.82 -8.85
CA TYR A 150 14.65 -9.86 -7.91
C TYR A 150 15.63 -8.88 -8.55
N ALA A 151 16.31 -9.31 -9.59
CA ALA A 151 17.39 -8.55 -10.21
C ALA A 151 17.13 -8.24 -11.69
N PHE A 152 16.01 -8.69 -12.25
CA PHE A 152 15.76 -8.62 -13.67
C PHE A 152 14.67 -7.60 -14.01
N ASN A 153 15.04 -6.58 -14.79
CA ASN A 153 14.10 -5.70 -15.46
C ASN A 153 14.33 -5.79 -16.98
N PRO A 154 13.45 -6.48 -17.74
CA PRO A 154 13.67 -6.74 -19.18
C PRO A 154 13.89 -5.48 -20.00
N GLU A 155 13.27 -4.37 -19.62
CA GLU A 155 13.37 -3.11 -20.34
C GLU A 155 14.78 -2.51 -20.30
N PHE A 156 15.45 -2.61 -19.15
CA PHE A 156 16.81 -2.09 -18.98
C PHE A 156 17.89 -3.11 -19.39
N ASP A 157 17.71 -4.36 -19.05
CA ASP A 157 18.69 -5.41 -19.29
C ASP A 157 18.85 -5.72 -20.78
N ALA A 158 17.77 -5.66 -21.58
CA ALA A 158 17.86 -5.84 -23.03
C ALA A 158 18.72 -4.77 -23.73
N ARG A 159 18.81 -3.57 -23.18
CA ARG A 159 19.65 -2.49 -23.74
C ARG A 159 21.13 -2.66 -23.45
N VAL A 160 21.49 -3.32 -22.36
CA VAL A 160 22.87 -3.56 -21.97
C VAL A 160 23.54 -4.57 -22.91
N PHE A 161 22.83 -5.59 -23.35
CA PHE A 161 23.34 -6.58 -24.30
C PHE A 161 23.62 -5.98 -25.69
N CYS A 162 22.89 -4.97 -26.12
CA CYS A 162 23.17 -4.28 -27.40
C CYS A 162 24.38 -3.34 -27.34
N GLN A 163 24.82 -2.90 -26.17
CA GLN A 163 26.01 -2.03 -26.00
C GLN A 163 27.33 -2.80 -25.84
N ALA A 164 27.27 -4.08 -25.50
CA ALA A 164 28.47 -4.90 -25.26
C ALA A 164 28.99 -5.63 -26.50
N ALA A 165 28.38 -5.48 -27.66
CA ALA A 165 28.93 -6.03 -28.89
C ALA A 165 30.15 -5.20 -29.35
N PRO A 166 31.33 -5.77 -29.56
CA PRO A 166 32.48 -5.03 -30.04
C PRO A 166 32.16 -4.46 -31.42
N MET A 167 32.40 -3.17 -31.61
CA MET A 167 32.31 -2.53 -32.92
C MET A 167 33.19 -3.24 -33.94
N SER A 168 32.62 -4.06 -34.80
CA SER A 168 33.29 -4.51 -36.00
C SER A 168 33.32 -3.35 -36.99
N THR A 169 34.47 -3.02 -37.50
CA THR A 169 34.77 -1.97 -38.49
C THR A 169 34.27 -2.33 -39.90
N SER A 170 33.07 -2.81 -40.04
CA SER A 170 32.40 -2.95 -41.34
C SER A 170 30.95 -2.60 -41.16
N GLY A 171 30.57 -1.47 -41.80
CA GLY A 171 29.24 -0.92 -41.74
C GLY A 171 28.16 -1.91 -42.19
N ASN A 172 27.35 -2.38 -41.24
CA ASN A 172 26.04 -2.91 -41.52
C ASN A 172 25.13 -2.57 -40.33
N ASN A 173 24.02 -1.94 -40.59
CA ASN A 173 22.99 -1.54 -39.68
C ASN A 173 22.52 -2.74 -38.84
N CYS A 174 22.69 -2.71 -37.53
CA CYS A 174 21.99 -3.61 -36.62
C CYS A 174 20.48 -3.21 -36.61
N ALA A 175 19.67 -3.97 -37.30
CA ALA A 175 18.22 -3.95 -37.14
C ALA A 175 17.88 -4.84 -35.94
N CYS A 176 17.33 -4.27 -34.88
CA CYS A 176 16.73 -5.02 -33.79
C CYS A 176 15.42 -5.64 -34.30
N SER A 177 15.39 -6.95 -34.52
CA SER A 177 14.16 -7.69 -34.75
C SER A 177 13.46 -7.92 -33.41
N ASN A 178 12.26 -7.34 -33.27
CA ASN A 178 11.34 -7.68 -32.20
C ASN A 178 10.84 -9.13 -32.41
N SER A 179 11.14 -9.99 -31.46
CA SER A 179 10.47 -11.29 -31.30
C SER A 179 9.83 -11.33 -29.90
#